data_26345bf2abb4e69b33c87908ffdb3e21
#
_entry.id   26345bf2abb4e69b33c87908ffdb3e21
#
_cell.length_a   1.000
_cell.length_b   1.000
_cell.length_c   1.000
_cell.angle_alpha   90.00
_cell.angle_beta   90.00
_cell.angle_gamma   90.00
#
_symmetry.space_group_name_H-M   'P 1'
#
loop_
_entity.id
_entity.type
_entity.pdbx_description
1 polymer ?
#
loop_
_entity_poly.entity_id
_entity_poly.type
_entity_poly.pdbx_seq_one_letter_code
_entity_poly.pdbx_strand_id
1 'polypeptide(L)'
;MGASFWESPFVLDPRPAAVERHGDVDLHVPTGDGRHPAVVIVHGVPGPPDAPDARDWPLYRGYGALLAERGVLAAIPQLTVAGPDDLYAVAARVAAAAELLRADSRVDADRLGLWFFSGAGLLLGDWLRDPPRWLRGLAATYPLLAPLPGWPPVDPRFRPIDALDLPAPTGDATATPARPDDTTTPGSVDSGDTGIDAARPGEPARPTLVLTRAGRERPEVAPTIEAFTVVARRRGIPLHVVDVPNGQHGFDALDHTEESRAAVRTARDTLLDLLTAP
;
A
#
# COMPACT_ATOMS: atom_id res chain seq x y z
N MET A 1 -20.16 -13.80 -25.01
CA MET A 1 -18.96 -13.04 -24.61
C MET A 1 -19.10 -12.86 -23.10
N GLY A 2 -18.13 -13.31 -22.30
CA GLY A 2 -18.13 -13.05 -20.85
C GLY A 2 -17.94 -11.55 -20.58
N ALA A 3 -18.45 -11.07 -19.46
CA ALA A 3 -18.23 -9.70 -19.01
C ALA A 3 -16.72 -9.45 -18.86
N SER A 4 -16.27 -8.26 -19.22
CA SER A 4 -14.87 -7.87 -19.04
C SER A 4 -14.55 -7.71 -17.55
N PHE A 5 -13.30 -7.92 -17.14
CA PHE A 5 -12.88 -7.79 -15.74
C PHE A 5 -13.30 -6.45 -15.12
N TRP A 6 -13.17 -5.37 -15.88
CA TRP A 6 -13.53 -4.02 -15.41
C TRP A 6 -15.05 -3.75 -15.31
N GLU A 7 -15.88 -4.67 -15.81
CA GLU A 7 -17.34 -4.63 -15.66
C GLU A 7 -17.81 -5.52 -14.52
N SER A 8 -16.91 -6.35 -13.98
CA SER A 8 -17.25 -7.29 -12.90
C SER A 8 -17.62 -6.53 -11.64
N PRO A 9 -18.75 -6.89 -10.98
CA PRO A 9 -19.14 -6.23 -9.75
C PRO A 9 -18.15 -6.52 -8.63
N PHE A 10 -18.04 -5.60 -7.69
CA PHE A 10 -17.30 -5.82 -6.46
C PHE A 10 -17.95 -6.93 -5.62
N VAL A 11 -17.17 -7.76 -4.94
CA VAL A 11 -17.71 -8.89 -4.14
C VAL A 11 -18.55 -8.47 -2.94
N LEU A 12 -18.42 -7.22 -2.49
CA LEU A 12 -19.26 -6.61 -1.45
C LEU A 12 -20.25 -5.63 -2.09
N ASP A 13 -21.29 -5.29 -1.35
CA ASP A 13 -22.31 -4.32 -1.75
C ASP A 13 -22.38 -3.18 -0.72
N PRO A 14 -21.33 -2.32 -0.65
CA PRO A 14 -21.34 -1.17 0.24
C PRO A 14 -22.36 -0.14 -0.21
N ARG A 15 -22.88 0.66 0.72
CA ARG A 15 -23.74 1.79 0.38
C ARG A 15 -22.98 2.78 -0.51
N PRO A 16 -23.58 3.26 -1.60
CA PRO A 16 -22.94 4.25 -2.47
C PRO A 16 -22.49 5.48 -1.67
N ALA A 17 -21.26 5.91 -1.88
CA ALA A 17 -20.72 7.16 -1.33
C ALA A 17 -20.95 8.32 -2.32
N ALA A 18 -20.97 9.55 -1.80
CA ALA A 18 -20.83 10.72 -2.65
C ALA A 18 -19.43 10.72 -3.29
N VAL A 19 -19.37 10.97 -4.60
CA VAL A 19 -18.12 11.03 -5.35
C VAL A 19 -17.91 12.44 -5.88
N GLU A 20 -16.78 13.03 -5.53
CA GLU A 20 -16.34 14.34 -6.01
C GLU A 20 -15.14 14.13 -6.95
N ARG A 21 -15.24 14.60 -8.20
CA ARG A 21 -14.15 14.51 -9.17
C ARG A 21 -13.30 15.77 -9.15
N HIS A 22 -12.06 15.66 -8.73
CA HIS A 22 -11.07 16.73 -8.68
C HIS A 22 -9.97 16.46 -9.74
N GLY A 23 -10.22 16.85 -10.98
CA GLY A 23 -9.30 16.58 -12.09
C GLY A 23 -9.07 15.07 -12.27
N ASP A 24 -7.84 14.64 -12.01
CA ASP A 24 -7.43 13.23 -12.15
C ASP A 24 -7.68 12.38 -10.89
N VAL A 25 -8.38 12.91 -9.86
CA VAL A 25 -8.65 12.19 -8.61
C VAL A 25 -10.13 12.21 -8.29
N ASP A 26 -10.70 11.05 -7.99
CA ASP A 26 -12.04 10.92 -7.44
C ASP A 26 -11.98 10.76 -5.92
N LEU A 27 -12.75 11.58 -5.20
CA LEU A 27 -12.90 11.50 -3.75
C LEU A 27 -14.23 10.83 -3.40
N HIS A 28 -14.17 9.72 -2.68
CA HIS A 28 -15.34 9.08 -2.08
C HIS A 28 -15.50 9.62 -0.66
N VAL A 29 -16.53 10.43 -0.47
CA VAL A 29 -16.69 11.24 0.73
C VAL A 29 -17.59 10.50 1.74
N PRO A 30 -17.11 10.27 2.98
CA PRO A 30 -17.93 9.70 4.04
C PRO A 30 -19.02 10.68 4.48
N THR A 31 -20.08 10.13 5.09
CA THR A 31 -21.10 10.95 5.74
C THR A 31 -20.66 11.32 7.16
N GLY A 32 -21.05 12.49 7.63
CA GLY A 32 -20.76 12.97 8.98
C GLY A 32 -19.84 14.21 8.96
N ASP A 33 -19.84 14.90 10.10
CA ASP A 33 -19.05 16.11 10.32
C ASP A 33 -17.70 15.76 10.99
N GLY A 34 -16.73 16.62 10.82
CA GLY A 34 -15.41 16.50 11.44
C GLY A 34 -14.30 16.07 10.46
N ARG A 35 -13.14 15.71 11.04
CA ARG A 35 -12.01 15.22 10.27
C ARG A 35 -12.02 13.71 10.21
N HIS A 36 -11.80 13.18 9.04
CA HIS A 36 -11.79 11.75 8.73
C HIS A 36 -10.36 11.26 8.49
N PRO A 37 -10.00 10.05 8.89
CA PRO A 37 -8.83 9.39 8.31
C PRO A 37 -9.03 9.24 6.80
N ALA A 38 -7.94 9.08 6.06
CA ALA A 38 -8.05 8.97 4.61
C ALA A 38 -7.16 7.87 4.02
N VAL A 39 -7.57 7.35 2.85
CA VAL A 39 -6.84 6.30 2.12
C VAL A 39 -6.74 6.65 0.64
N VAL A 40 -5.52 6.57 0.08
CA VAL A 40 -5.34 6.55 -1.37
C VAL A 40 -5.47 5.12 -1.87
N ILE A 41 -6.43 4.86 -2.74
CA ILE A 41 -6.61 3.59 -3.45
C ILE A 41 -5.78 3.66 -4.72
N VAL A 42 -4.72 2.86 -4.78
CA VAL A 42 -3.79 2.80 -5.92
C VAL A 42 -4.16 1.59 -6.77
N HIS A 43 -5.01 1.82 -7.76
CA HIS A 43 -5.55 0.74 -8.59
C HIS A 43 -4.48 -0.01 -9.38
N GLY A 44 -4.80 -1.25 -9.80
CA GLY A 44 -3.89 -2.11 -10.57
C GLY A 44 -3.46 -1.50 -11.90
N VAL A 45 -2.18 -1.68 -12.23
CA VAL A 45 -1.56 -1.22 -13.48
C VAL A 45 -0.66 -2.35 -14.06
N PRO A 46 -0.48 -2.42 -15.40
CA PRO A 46 -1.26 -1.73 -16.41
C PRO A 46 -2.72 -2.19 -16.42
N GLY A 47 -3.60 -1.30 -16.83
CA GLY A 47 -4.97 -1.70 -17.15
C GLY A 47 -5.02 -2.51 -18.44
N PRO A 48 -6.10 -3.29 -18.68
CA PRO A 48 -6.31 -3.93 -19.98
C PRO A 48 -6.39 -2.88 -21.11
N PRO A 49 -5.91 -3.22 -22.30
CA PRO A 49 -6.12 -2.36 -23.47
C PRO A 49 -7.63 -2.04 -23.64
N ASP A 50 -7.93 -0.82 -24.02
CA ASP A 50 -9.29 -0.32 -24.25
C ASP A 50 -10.21 -0.33 -23.02
N ALA A 51 -9.71 -0.61 -21.82
CA ALA A 51 -10.48 -0.48 -20.60
C ALA A 51 -10.83 1.00 -20.31
N PRO A 52 -12.03 1.27 -19.80
CA PRO A 52 -12.37 2.61 -19.32
C PRO A 52 -11.47 3.02 -18.14
N ASP A 53 -11.58 4.27 -17.74
CA ASP A 53 -10.88 4.78 -16.55
C ASP A 53 -11.16 3.88 -15.33
N ALA A 54 -10.10 3.45 -14.65
CA ALA A 54 -10.23 2.54 -13.51
C ALA A 54 -11.04 3.14 -12.36
N ARG A 55 -11.13 4.47 -12.26
CA ARG A 55 -12.00 5.16 -11.30
C ARG A 55 -13.48 4.84 -11.49
N ASP A 56 -13.88 4.45 -12.69
CA ASP A 56 -15.26 4.08 -13.02
C ASP A 56 -15.54 2.58 -12.88
N TRP A 57 -14.54 1.74 -12.58
CA TRP A 57 -14.74 0.31 -12.41
C TRP A 57 -15.52 0.01 -11.12
N PRO A 58 -16.52 -0.88 -11.17
CA PRO A 58 -17.27 -1.29 -9.98
C PRO A 58 -16.38 -1.71 -8.80
N LEU A 59 -15.25 -2.35 -9.10
CA LEU A 59 -14.26 -2.78 -8.11
C LEU A 59 -13.74 -1.61 -7.27
N TYR A 60 -13.15 -0.60 -7.91
CA TYR A 60 -12.51 0.51 -7.17
C TYR A 60 -13.52 1.49 -6.59
N ARG A 61 -14.65 1.71 -7.28
CA ARG A 61 -15.80 2.43 -6.70
C ARG A 61 -16.34 1.72 -5.46
N GLY A 62 -16.38 0.39 -5.51
CA GLY A 62 -16.75 -0.45 -4.38
C GLY A 62 -15.83 -0.27 -3.18
N TYR A 63 -14.50 -0.27 -3.39
CA TYR A 63 -13.55 0.00 -2.32
C TYR A 63 -13.68 1.42 -1.77
N GLY A 64 -13.85 2.43 -2.64
CA GLY A 64 -14.10 3.81 -2.21
C GLY A 64 -15.36 3.93 -1.34
N ALA A 65 -16.46 3.32 -1.76
CA ALA A 65 -17.71 3.28 -1.00
C ALA A 65 -17.56 2.51 0.33
N LEU A 66 -16.84 1.37 0.31
CA LEU A 66 -16.55 0.54 1.48
C LEU A 66 -15.79 1.29 2.58
N LEU A 67 -14.84 2.14 2.20
CA LEU A 67 -14.09 2.99 3.12
C LEU A 67 -14.96 4.16 3.60
N ALA A 68 -15.68 4.81 2.71
CA ALA A 68 -16.56 5.93 3.06
C ALA A 68 -17.69 5.50 4.03
N GLU A 69 -18.23 4.30 3.88
CA GLU A 69 -19.20 3.71 4.82
C GLU A 69 -18.65 3.57 6.24
N ARG A 70 -17.33 3.50 6.40
CA ARG A 70 -16.62 3.41 7.68
C ARG A 70 -16.03 4.74 8.15
N GLY A 71 -16.45 5.84 7.55
CA GLY A 71 -16.01 7.18 7.93
C GLY A 71 -14.60 7.55 7.43
N VAL A 72 -14.11 6.89 6.38
CA VAL A 72 -12.78 7.16 5.79
C VAL A 72 -12.97 7.81 4.43
N LEU A 73 -12.31 8.94 4.19
CA LEU A 73 -12.29 9.58 2.90
C LEU A 73 -11.31 8.84 1.98
N ALA A 74 -11.80 8.32 0.85
CA ALA A 74 -10.96 7.59 -0.09
C ALA A 74 -10.70 8.40 -1.35
N ALA A 75 -9.42 8.45 -1.78
CA ALA A 75 -9.01 9.05 -3.04
C ALA A 75 -8.58 7.98 -4.04
N ILE A 76 -9.09 8.06 -5.25
CA ILE A 76 -8.71 7.16 -6.36
C ILE A 76 -8.10 8.02 -7.47
N PRO A 77 -6.77 8.06 -7.61
CA PRO A 77 -6.13 8.76 -8.72
C PRO A 77 -6.26 7.96 -10.02
N GLN A 78 -6.38 8.65 -11.14
CA GLN A 78 -6.24 8.06 -12.46
C GLN A 78 -4.78 7.75 -12.74
N LEU A 79 -4.48 6.48 -12.99
CA LEU A 79 -3.13 5.99 -13.27
C LEU A 79 -3.11 5.33 -14.65
N THR A 80 -2.13 5.69 -15.46
CA THR A 80 -1.94 5.10 -16.78
C THR A 80 -0.51 4.63 -16.90
N VAL A 81 -0.33 3.37 -17.28
CA VAL A 81 0.98 2.73 -17.48
C VAL A 81 0.96 2.00 -18.79
N ALA A 82 1.82 2.39 -19.73
CA ALA A 82 2.10 1.67 -20.95
C ALA A 82 3.37 0.83 -20.83
N GLY A 83 4.29 1.21 -19.96
CA GLY A 83 5.55 0.50 -19.73
C GLY A 83 6.22 0.88 -18.39
N PRO A 84 7.36 0.25 -18.08
CA PRO A 84 8.09 0.50 -16.82
C PRO A 84 8.52 1.95 -16.61
N ASP A 85 8.78 2.70 -17.68
CA ASP A 85 9.21 4.10 -17.62
C ASP A 85 8.11 5.02 -17.05
N ASP A 86 6.85 4.62 -17.18
CA ASP A 86 5.72 5.38 -16.65
C ASP A 86 5.60 5.29 -15.12
N LEU A 87 6.27 4.35 -14.48
CA LEU A 87 6.18 4.14 -13.03
C LEU A 87 6.60 5.40 -12.23
N TYR A 88 7.52 6.20 -12.75
CA TYR A 88 7.88 7.49 -12.12
C TYR A 88 6.71 8.48 -12.11
N ALA A 89 6.03 8.60 -13.24
CA ALA A 89 4.86 9.48 -13.35
C ALA A 89 3.70 8.98 -12.46
N VAL A 90 3.50 7.67 -12.41
CA VAL A 90 2.48 7.05 -11.55
C VAL A 90 2.80 7.25 -10.07
N ALA A 91 4.06 7.06 -9.65
CA ALA A 91 4.49 7.32 -8.27
C ALA A 91 4.25 8.79 -7.89
N ALA A 92 4.54 9.73 -8.79
CA ALA A 92 4.26 11.15 -8.58
C ALA A 92 2.75 11.44 -8.44
N ARG A 93 1.89 10.79 -9.23
CA ARG A 93 0.43 10.92 -9.13
C ARG A 93 -0.11 10.37 -7.81
N VAL A 94 0.42 9.24 -7.33
CA VAL A 94 0.05 8.69 -6.02
C VAL A 94 0.44 9.63 -4.88
N ALA A 95 1.65 10.20 -4.94
CA ALA A 95 2.09 11.20 -3.98
C ALA A 95 1.22 12.46 -4.02
N ALA A 96 0.90 12.95 -5.21
CA ALA A 96 0.01 14.12 -5.38
C ALA A 96 -1.40 13.86 -4.83
N ALA A 97 -1.95 12.64 -4.99
CA ALA A 97 -3.24 12.28 -4.41
C ALA A 97 -3.19 12.26 -2.86
N ALA A 98 -2.09 11.80 -2.26
CA ALA A 98 -1.89 11.86 -0.81
C ALA A 98 -1.83 13.32 -0.32
N GLU A 99 -1.11 14.19 -1.02
CA GLU A 99 -1.04 15.62 -0.68
C GLU A 99 -2.39 16.33 -0.87
N LEU A 100 -3.18 15.96 -1.89
CA LEU A 100 -4.55 16.44 -2.07
C LEU A 100 -5.41 16.11 -0.84
N LEU A 101 -5.35 14.86 -0.36
CA LEU A 101 -6.06 14.44 0.84
C LEU A 101 -5.59 15.22 2.07
N ARG A 102 -4.29 15.40 2.25
CA ARG A 102 -3.74 16.13 3.41
C ARG A 102 -4.10 17.61 3.42
N ALA A 103 -4.33 18.19 2.26
CA ALA A 103 -4.78 19.57 2.12
C ALA A 103 -6.30 19.74 2.28
N ASP A 104 -7.09 18.67 2.24
CA ASP A 104 -8.54 18.73 2.42
C ASP A 104 -8.88 18.96 3.90
N SER A 105 -9.66 19.99 4.19
CA SER A 105 -10.03 20.37 5.56
C SER A 105 -10.86 19.30 6.30
N ARG A 106 -11.48 18.38 5.56
CA ARG A 106 -12.25 17.25 6.08
C ARG A 106 -11.37 16.06 6.47
N VAL A 107 -10.06 16.11 6.17
CA VAL A 107 -9.12 15.02 6.44
C VAL A 107 -8.29 15.31 7.68
N ASP A 108 -8.07 14.28 8.51
CA ASP A 108 -7.03 14.27 9.51
C ASP A 108 -5.68 13.97 8.83
N ALA A 109 -4.90 15.02 8.58
CA ALA A 109 -3.68 14.96 7.79
C ALA A 109 -2.58 14.05 8.36
N ASP A 110 -2.72 13.58 9.61
CA ASP A 110 -1.79 12.69 10.30
C ASP A 110 -2.27 11.22 10.31
N ARG A 111 -3.41 10.93 9.65
CA ARG A 111 -4.05 9.62 9.62
C ARG A 111 -4.35 9.15 8.21
N LEU A 112 -3.31 8.99 7.39
CA LEU A 112 -3.45 8.49 6.04
C LEU A 112 -2.89 7.07 5.89
N GLY A 113 -3.52 6.32 4.98
CA GLY A 113 -3.04 5.04 4.48
C GLY A 113 -3.02 4.99 2.97
N LEU A 114 -2.35 3.98 2.42
CA LEU A 114 -2.39 3.68 0.99
C LEU A 114 -2.76 2.20 0.79
N TRP A 115 -3.57 1.93 -0.22
CA TRP A 115 -4.00 0.58 -0.57
C TRP A 115 -3.67 0.28 -2.03
N PHE A 116 -2.71 -0.61 -2.26
CA PHE A 116 -2.18 -0.96 -3.57
C PHE A 116 -2.81 -2.24 -4.11
N PHE A 117 -3.04 -2.29 -5.42
CA PHE A 117 -3.62 -3.44 -6.09
C PHE A 117 -2.71 -3.94 -7.21
N SER A 118 -2.55 -5.26 -7.32
CA SER A 118 -1.89 -5.92 -8.46
C SER A 118 -0.54 -5.28 -8.82
N GLY A 119 -0.35 -4.88 -10.07
CA GLY A 119 0.89 -4.27 -10.56
C GLY A 119 1.29 -2.96 -9.86
N ALA A 120 0.35 -2.25 -9.23
CA ALA A 120 0.68 -1.08 -8.41
C ALA A 120 1.50 -1.44 -7.16
N GLY A 121 1.58 -2.73 -6.81
CA GLY A 121 2.45 -3.22 -5.73
C GLY A 121 3.92 -2.84 -5.92
N LEU A 122 4.39 -2.63 -7.15
CA LEU A 122 5.76 -2.15 -7.45
C LEU A 122 6.06 -0.78 -6.82
N LEU A 123 5.03 0.03 -6.56
CA LEU A 123 5.17 1.37 -5.96
C LEU A 123 5.34 1.35 -4.44
N LEU A 124 5.13 0.20 -3.79
CA LEU A 124 5.28 0.07 -2.33
C LEU A 124 6.68 0.42 -1.84
N GLY A 125 7.71 0.23 -2.69
CA GLY A 125 9.10 0.47 -2.33
C GLY A 125 9.36 1.87 -1.79
N ASP A 126 8.77 2.90 -2.35
CA ASP A 126 8.94 4.29 -1.92
C ASP A 126 8.44 4.50 -0.47
N TRP A 127 7.27 3.97 -0.17
CA TRP A 127 6.60 4.13 1.12
C TRP A 127 7.19 3.26 2.22
N LEU A 128 7.88 2.18 1.86
CA LEU A 128 8.63 1.32 2.78
C LEU A 128 10.02 1.86 3.07
N ARG A 129 10.63 2.56 2.11
CA ARG A 129 12.00 3.09 2.20
C ARG A 129 12.09 4.34 3.05
N ASP A 130 11.16 5.26 2.82
CA ASP A 130 11.12 6.55 3.52
C ASP A 130 9.65 6.90 3.87
N PRO A 131 9.09 6.24 4.89
CA PRO A 131 7.71 6.45 5.29
C PRO A 131 7.52 7.83 5.93
N PRO A 132 6.64 8.67 5.38
CA PRO A 132 6.33 9.95 6.02
C PRO A 132 5.57 9.73 7.33
N ARG A 133 5.74 10.62 8.30
CA ARG A 133 5.14 10.49 9.65
C ARG A 133 3.63 10.38 9.67
N TRP A 134 2.96 10.92 8.67
CA TRP A 134 1.50 10.86 8.55
C TRP A 134 0.98 9.50 8.03
N LEU A 135 1.87 8.65 7.49
CA LEU A 135 1.50 7.35 6.96
C LEU A 135 1.34 6.34 8.10
N ARG A 136 0.10 5.93 8.37
CA ARG A 136 -0.22 5.02 9.47
C ARG A 136 -0.25 3.55 9.06
N GLY A 137 -0.59 3.27 7.82
CA GLY A 137 -0.67 1.90 7.34
C GLY A 137 -0.61 1.80 5.83
N LEU A 138 -0.14 0.63 5.38
CA LEU A 138 -0.12 0.23 3.99
C LEU A 138 -0.98 -1.02 3.83
N ALA A 139 -1.73 -1.10 2.74
CA ALA A 139 -2.40 -2.33 2.34
C ALA A 139 -2.02 -2.69 0.91
N ALA A 140 -1.95 -3.97 0.62
CA ALA A 140 -1.67 -4.49 -0.72
C ALA A 140 -2.49 -5.75 -0.97
N THR A 141 -3.26 -5.77 -2.05
CA THR A 141 -4.12 -6.89 -2.42
C THR A 141 -3.59 -7.53 -3.70
N TYR A 142 -3.25 -8.82 -3.62
CA TYR A 142 -2.58 -9.61 -4.68
C TYR A 142 -1.49 -8.82 -5.43
N PRO A 143 -0.54 -8.18 -4.70
CA PRO A 143 0.38 -7.24 -5.31
C PRO A 143 1.47 -7.94 -6.13
N LEU A 144 1.90 -7.30 -7.22
CA LEU A 144 3.17 -7.61 -7.87
C LEU A 144 4.29 -6.94 -7.08
N LEU A 145 5.20 -7.72 -6.49
CA LEU A 145 6.25 -7.22 -5.59
C LEU A 145 7.68 -7.32 -6.16
N ALA A 146 7.78 -7.77 -7.40
CA ALA A 146 9.00 -7.73 -8.21
C ALA A 146 8.65 -7.71 -9.70
N PRO A 147 9.52 -7.18 -10.57
CA PRO A 147 9.34 -7.26 -12.02
C PRO A 147 9.18 -8.71 -12.48
N LEU A 148 8.29 -8.94 -13.46
CA LEU A 148 8.08 -10.27 -14.01
C LEU A 148 9.24 -10.70 -14.90
N PRO A 149 9.51 -12.01 -15.01
CA PRO A 149 10.50 -12.54 -15.94
C PRO A 149 10.26 -12.07 -17.38
N GLY A 150 11.31 -11.61 -18.04
CA GLY A 150 11.24 -11.11 -19.41
C GLY A 150 10.80 -9.64 -19.56
N TRP A 151 10.48 -8.96 -18.48
CA TRP A 151 10.26 -7.52 -18.53
C TRP A 151 11.56 -6.75 -18.78
N PRO A 152 11.49 -5.55 -19.40
CA PRO A 152 12.62 -4.63 -19.43
C PRO A 152 13.14 -4.37 -18.00
N PRO A 153 14.43 -3.97 -17.86
CA PRO A 153 14.95 -3.58 -16.55
C PRO A 153 14.05 -2.52 -15.91
N VAL A 154 13.62 -2.78 -14.66
CA VAL A 154 12.85 -1.85 -13.84
C VAL A 154 13.79 -1.24 -12.82
N ASP A 155 13.70 0.08 -12.63
CA ASP A 155 14.49 0.80 -11.65
C ASP A 155 14.36 0.14 -10.26
N PRO A 156 15.49 -0.02 -9.50
CA PRO A 156 15.46 -0.57 -8.14
C PRO A 156 14.49 0.14 -7.19
N ARG A 157 14.15 1.40 -7.48
CA ARG A 157 13.11 2.14 -6.76
C ARG A 157 11.77 1.38 -6.74
N PHE A 158 11.43 0.73 -7.86
CA PHE A 158 10.18 -0.03 -8.04
C PHE A 158 10.34 -1.53 -7.77
N ARG A 159 11.23 -1.86 -6.87
CA ARG A 159 11.46 -3.21 -6.38
C ARG A 159 11.23 -3.22 -4.85
N PRO A 160 10.01 -3.44 -4.39
CA PRO A 160 9.66 -3.34 -2.97
C PRO A 160 10.54 -4.18 -2.04
N ILE A 161 11.02 -5.33 -2.50
CA ILE A 161 11.91 -6.18 -1.72
C ILE A 161 13.24 -5.48 -1.37
N ASP A 162 13.77 -4.66 -2.29
CA ASP A 162 15.04 -3.94 -2.08
C ASP A 162 14.87 -2.82 -1.01
N ALA A 163 13.65 -2.34 -0.81
CA ALA A 163 13.35 -1.37 0.24
C ALA A 163 13.38 -1.97 1.65
N LEU A 164 13.25 -3.30 1.77
CA LEU A 164 13.31 -4.00 3.05
C LEU A 164 14.73 -4.19 3.57
N ASP A 165 15.73 -4.12 2.68
CA ASP A 165 17.16 -4.31 3.03
C ASP A 165 17.83 -3.03 3.54
N LEU A 166 17.17 -1.90 3.43
CA LEU A 166 17.69 -0.64 3.96
C LEU A 166 17.57 -0.60 5.49
N PRO A 167 18.54 0.03 6.20
CA PRO A 167 18.36 0.31 7.62
C PRO A 167 17.09 1.15 7.82
N ALA A 168 16.47 0.99 9.01
CA ALA A 168 15.35 1.85 9.36
C ALA A 168 15.73 3.33 9.18
N PRO A 169 14.82 4.20 8.69
CA PRO A 169 15.13 5.60 8.50
C PRO A 169 15.56 6.22 9.85
N THR A 170 16.79 6.67 9.92
CA THR A 170 17.29 7.40 11.10
C THR A 170 16.73 8.81 11.02
N GLY A 171 15.78 9.11 11.89
CA GLY A 171 15.22 10.47 12.02
C GLY A 171 16.24 11.43 12.59
N ASP A 172 17.15 11.92 11.79
CA ASP A 172 17.74 13.26 11.94
C ASP A 172 18.58 13.63 10.71
N ALA A 173 18.09 14.56 9.90
CA ALA A 173 18.85 15.24 8.87
C ALA A 173 19.27 16.64 9.36
N THR A 174 19.81 16.74 10.59
CA THR A 174 20.51 17.92 11.09
C THR A 174 21.75 17.49 11.86
N ALA A 175 22.70 16.86 11.17
CA ALA A 175 24.05 16.70 11.69
C ALA A 175 24.96 17.73 11.04
N THR A 176 25.23 18.82 11.75
CA THR A 176 26.41 19.66 11.57
C THR A 176 27.67 18.79 11.60
N PRO A 177 28.64 18.97 10.68
CA PRO A 177 29.85 18.16 10.67
C PRO A 177 30.67 18.43 11.92
N ALA A 178 30.84 17.43 12.77
CA ALA A 178 31.78 17.45 13.88
C ALA A 178 33.22 17.36 13.35
N ARG A 179 34.09 18.22 13.90
CA ARG A 179 35.53 18.25 13.72
C ARG A 179 36.19 16.93 14.17
N PRO A 180 37.28 16.52 13.55
CA PRO A 180 38.08 15.39 14.01
C PRO A 180 39.03 15.87 15.12
N ASP A 181 38.98 15.27 16.28
CA ASP A 181 40.16 15.04 17.15
C ASP A 181 39.85 14.13 18.33
N ASP A 182 40.83 13.26 18.56
CA ASP A 182 41.27 12.54 19.75
C ASP A 182 40.77 11.11 20.06
N THR A 183 41.63 10.22 19.66
CA THR A 183 42.36 9.12 20.36
C THR A 183 41.77 8.40 21.60
N THR A 184 42.00 7.05 21.53
CA THR A 184 42.25 6.06 22.61
C THR A 184 41.05 5.30 23.15
N THR A 185 41.00 4.03 23.31
CA THR A 185 41.83 2.80 23.41
C THR A 185 40.85 1.60 23.54
N PRO A 186 41.23 0.35 23.21
CA PRO A 186 40.29 -0.78 23.13
C PRO A 186 40.15 -1.52 24.48
N GLY A 187 38.99 -2.07 24.71
CA GLY A 187 38.73 -2.91 25.89
C GLY A 187 37.42 -3.65 25.91
N SER A 188 37.57 -4.96 25.89
CA SER A 188 36.66 -6.04 26.34
C SER A 188 35.50 -6.47 25.47
N VAL A 189 35.66 -7.68 24.95
CA VAL A 189 34.64 -8.63 24.53
C VAL A 189 33.72 -8.98 25.72
N ASP A 190 32.42 -8.88 25.53
CA ASP A 190 31.48 -9.67 26.32
C ASP A 190 30.35 -10.18 25.47
N SER A 191 29.88 -11.34 25.89
CA SER A 191 29.12 -12.36 25.20
C SER A 191 27.63 -12.04 25.12
N GLY A 192 27.03 -12.35 23.99
CA GLY A 192 25.70 -12.96 23.87
C GLY A 192 24.53 -12.33 24.61
N ASP A 193 23.77 -11.53 23.89
CA ASP A 193 22.33 -11.41 24.18
C ASP A 193 21.53 -11.39 22.88
N THR A 194 20.73 -12.43 22.66
CA THR A 194 19.71 -12.50 21.61
C THR A 194 18.50 -11.66 22.05
N GLY A 195 18.72 -10.37 22.19
CA GLY A 195 17.66 -9.40 22.43
C GLY A 195 16.93 -9.10 21.12
N ILE A 196 15.64 -9.39 21.09
CA ILE A 196 14.69 -8.82 20.13
C ILE A 196 14.83 -7.32 20.26
N ASP A 197 15.35 -6.67 19.21
CA ASP A 197 15.62 -5.23 19.17
C ASP A 197 14.29 -4.49 19.29
N ALA A 198 13.92 -4.09 20.50
CA ALA A 198 12.77 -3.23 20.74
C ALA A 198 13.08 -1.86 20.12
N ALA A 199 12.21 -1.39 19.23
CA ALA A 199 12.32 -0.10 18.56
C ALA A 199 12.77 1.00 19.53
N ARG A 200 13.85 1.69 19.19
CA ARG A 200 14.39 2.79 20.01
C ARG A 200 13.39 3.93 20.05
N PRO A 201 13.14 4.55 21.22
CA PRO A 201 12.24 5.71 21.31
C PRO A 201 12.77 6.84 20.42
N GLY A 202 11.99 7.21 19.39
CA GLY A 202 12.31 8.33 18.49
C GLY A 202 12.60 7.97 17.03
N GLU A 203 12.80 6.69 16.68
CA GLU A 203 12.83 6.27 15.28
C GLU A 203 11.41 6.26 14.69
N PRO A 204 11.19 6.79 13.46
CA PRO A 204 9.92 6.61 12.79
C PRO A 204 9.70 5.12 12.57
N ALA A 205 8.69 4.56 13.24
CA ALA A 205 8.31 3.18 13.08
C ALA A 205 7.93 2.93 11.60
N ARG A 206 8.42 1.83 11.03
CA ARG A 206 7.99 1.43 9.69
C ARG A 206 6.48 1.20 9.69
N PRO A 207 5.75 1.66 8.64
CA PRO A 207 4.31 1.44 8.58
C PRO A 207 4.01 -0.06 8.53
N THR A 208 2.98 -0.47 9.24
CA THR A 208 2.48 -1.84 9.15
C THR A 208 1.88 -2.08 7.78
N LEU A 209 2.22 -3.21 7.15
CA LEU A 209 1.67 -3.64 5.87
C LEU A 209 0.62 -4.72 6.08
N VAL A 210 -0.58 -4.50 5.53
CA VAL A 210 -1.64 -5.50 5.38
C VAL A 210 -1.54 -6.12 3.99
N LEU A 211 -1.13 -7.38 3.91
CA LEU A 211 -0.89 -8.09 2.66
C LEU A 211 -1.97 -9.15 2.43
N THR A 212 -2.82 -8.97 1.43
CA THR A 212 -3.82 -9.97 1.02
C THR A 212 -3.28 -10.82 -0.13
N ARG A 213 -3.23 -12.15 0.07
CA ARG A 213 -2.68 -13.11 -0.89
C ARG A 213 -3.76 -14.01 -1.45
N ALA A 214 -3.83 -14.13 -2.77
CA ALA A 214 -4.64 -15.13 -3.46
C ALA A 214 -3.94 -16.50 -3.43
N GLY A 215 -4.63 -17.55 -3.02
CA GLY A 215 -4.04 -18.91 -2.98
C GLY A 215 -3.92 -19.54 -4.35
N ARG A 216 -4.75 -19.10 -5.31
CA ARG A 216 -4.66 -19.47 -6.73
C ARG A 216 -4.13 -18.30 -7.58
N GLU A 217 -3.07 -17.66 -7.04
CA GLU A 217 -2.40 -16.57 -7.72
C GLU A 217 -1.73 -17.02 -9.02
N ARG A 218 -1.49 -16.09 -9.94
CA ARG A 218 -0.77 -16.34 -11.20
C ARG A 218 0.63 -16.88 -10.90
N PRO A 219 1.08 -17.92 -11.64
CA PRO A 219 2.39 -18.56 -11.39
C PRO A 219 3.57 -17.61 -11.42
N GLU A 220 3.50 -16.52 -12.18
CA GLU A 220 4.54 -15.51 -12.29
C GLU A 220 4.49 -14.47 -11.15
N VAL A 221 3.35 -14.26 -10.49
CA VAL A 221 3.15 -13.29 -9.41
C VAL A 221 3.39 -13.91 -8.04
N ALA A 222 2.88 -15.12 -7.82
CA ALA A 222 2.98 -15.82 -6.52
C ALA A 222 4.40 -15.86 -5.93
N PRO A 223 5.48 -16.17 -6.70
CA PRO A 223 6.84 -16.17 -6.17
C PRO A 223 7.32 -14.80 -5.69
N THR A 224 6.83 -13.70 -6.29
CA THR A 224 7.22 -12.34 -5.87
C THR A 224 6.66 -12.00 -4.51
N ILE A 225 5.42 -12.43 -4.22
CA ILE A 225 4.76 -12.23 -2.93
C ILE A 225 5.45 -13.09 -1.86
N GLU A 226 5.78 -14.34 -2.19
CA GLU A 226 6.45 -15.24 -1.25
C GLU A 226 7.84 -14.73 -0.87
N ALA A 227 8.66 -14.36 -1.86
CA ALA A 227 10.00 -13.82 -1.63
C ALA A 227 9.95 -12.57 -0.75
N PHE A 228 9.06 -11.63 -1.04
CA PHE A 228 8.85 -10.44 -0.24
C PHE A 228 8.44 -10.78 1.20
N THR A 229 7.47 -11.70 1.37
CA THR A 229 6.96 -12.10 2.69
C THR A 229 8.06 -12.71 3.55
N VAL A 230 8.92 -13.56 2.96
CA VAL A 230 10.07 -14.19 3.65
C VAL A 230 11.05 -13.12 4.13
N VAL A 231 11.42 -12.17 3.25
CA VAL A 231 12.36 -11.09 3.62
C VAL A 231 11.73 -10.17 4.67
N ALA A 232 10.48 -9.75 4.49
CA ALA A 232 9.78 -8.89 5.45
C ALA A 232 9.78 -9.50 6.86
N ARG A 233 9.45 -10.78 6.98
CA ARG A 233 9.47 -11.50 8.28
C ARG A 233 10.88 -11.56 8.88
N ARG A 234 11.90 -11.88 8.06
CA ARG A 234 13.31 -11.92 8.52
C ARG A 234 13.81 -10.57 9.02
N ARG A 235 13.30 -9.48 8.45
CA ARG A 235 13.66 -8.10 8.80
C ARG A 235 12.76 -7.50 9.88
N GLY A 236 11.83 -8.28 10.45
CA GLY A 236 10.92 -7.79 11.48
C GLY A 236 9.97 -6.68 11.02
N ILE A 237 9.67 -6.62 9.70
CA ILE A 237 8.71 -5.64 9.17
C ILE A 237 7.32 -6.02 9.70
N PRO A 238 6.57 -5.08 10.31
CA PRO A 238 5.22 -5.35 10.76
C PRO A 238 4.32 -5.73 9.57
N LEU A 239 3.87 -6.99 9.56
CA LEU A 239 3.13 -7.58 8.42
C LEU A 239 1.93 -8.36 8.91
N HIS A 240 0.73 -7.93 8.51
CA HIS A 240 -0.52 -8.69 8.64
C HIS A 240 -0.82 -9.37 7.31
N VAL A 241 -0.88 -10.71 7.30
CA VAL A 241 -1.19 -11.47 6.09
C VAL A 241 -2.64 -11.94 6.16
N VAL A 242 -3.40 -11.65 5.11
CA VAL A 242 -4.76 -12.13 4.87
C VAL A 242 -4.72 -13.12 3.71
N ASP A 243 -4.94 -14.39 4.00
CA ASP A 243 -4.93 -15.45 2.99
C ASP A 243 -6.33 -15.69 2.42
N VAL A 244 -6.39 -15.88 1.10
CA VAL A 244 -7.59 -16.28 0.36
C VAL A 244 -7.29 -17.57 -0.39
N PRO A 245 -7.26 -18.74 0.30
CA PRO A 245 -6.74 -20.00 -0.24
C PRO A 245 -7.37 -20.41 -1.57
N ASN A 246 -8.66 -20.15 -1.76
CA ASN A 246 -9.37 -20.49 -2.99
C ASN A 246 -9.57 -19.30 -3.94
N GLY A 247 -9.05 -18.11 -3.59
CA GLY A 247 -9.15 -16.91 -4.41
C GLY A 247 -8.12 -16.89 -5.55
N GLN A 248 -8.54 -16.40 -6.71
CA GLN A 248 -7.64 -16.11 -7.83
C GLN A 248 -7.18 -14.64 -7.79
N HIS A 249 -6.25 -14.27 -8.67
CA HIS A 249 -5.91 -12.86 -8.89
C HIS A 249 -7.14 -12.06 -9.29
N GLY A 250 -7.49 -10.99 -8.55
CA GLY A 250 -8.75 -10.27 -8.74
C GLY A 250 -9.96 -10.94 -8.08
N PHE A 251 -9.75 -11.77 -7.06
CA PHE A 251 -10.82 -12.50 -6.35
C PHE A 251 -11.94 -11.57 -5.85
N ASP A 252 -11.62 -10.34 -5.58
CA ASP A 252 -12.54 -9.29 -5.07
C ASP A 252 -13.51 -8.75 -6.14
N ALA A 253 -13.33 -9.16 -7.41
CA ALA A 253 -14.25 -8.91 -8.52
C ALA A 253 -14.72 -10.21 -9.20
N LEU A 254 -13.93 -11.29 -9.10
CA LEU A 254 -14.16 -12.51 -9.86
C LEU A 254 -14.72 -13.68 -9.03
N ASP A 255 -14.40 -13.73 -7.74
CA ASP A 255 -14.79 -14.85 -6.86
C ASP A 255 -15.81 -14.38 -5.81
N HIS A 256 -17.10 -14.39 -6.18
CA HIS A 256 -18.20 -13.96 -5.31
C HIS A 256 -18.49 -14.94 -4.18
N THR A 257 -17.46 -15.32 -3.42
CA THR A 257 -17.52 -16.26 -2.29
C THR A 257 -17.53 -15.53 -0.96
N GLU A 258 -17.93 -16.22 0.12
CA GLU A 258 -17.82 -15.63 1.47
C GLU A 258 -16.37 -15.51 1.93
N GLU A 259 -15.48 -16.39 1.45
CA GLU A 259 -14.04 -16.30 1.68
C GLU A 259 -13.47 -14.97 1.13
N SER A 260 -13.81 -14.64 -0.11
CA SER A 260 -13.40 -13.36 -0.75
C SER A 260 -13.97 -12.16 0.00
N ARG A 261 -15.23 -12.20 0.38
CA ARG A 261 -15.87 -11.12 1.15
C ARG A 261 -15.24 -10.93 2.51
N ALA A 262 -14.99 -12.04 3.22
CA ALA A 262 -14.33 -12.01 4.52
C ALA A 262 -12.93 -11.44 4.43
N ALA A 263 -12.14 -11.83 3.42
CA ALA A 263 -10.79 -11.32 3.21
C ALA A 263 -10.77 -9.80 2.95
N VAL A 264 -11.66 -9.29 2.11
CA VAL A 264 -11.78 -7.84 1.87
C VAL A 264 -12.16 -7.10 3.15
N ARG A 265 -13.13 -7.62 3.94
CA ARG A 265 -13.50 -7.01 5.23
C ARG A 265 -12.32 -7.02 6.20
N THR A 266 -11.61 -8.14 6.33
CA THR A 266 -10.45 -8.27 7.23
C THR A 266 -9.35 -7.30 6.85
N ALA A 267 -8.99 -7.22 5.55
CA ALA A 267 -7.97 -6.28 5.10
C ALA A 267 -8.35 -4.83 5.38
N ARG A 268 -9.62 -4.45 5.11
CA ARG A 268 -10.16 -3.14 5.44
C ARG A 268 -10.08 -2.87 6.95
N ASP A 269 -10.62 -3.76 7.78
CA ASP A 269 -10.72 -3.53 9.22
C ASP A 269 -9.32 -3.43 9.85
N THR A 270 -8.38 -4.27 9.43
CA THR A 270 -6.98 -4.18 9.86
C THR A 270 -6.34 -2.83 9.46
N LEU A 271 -6.57 -2.37 8.23
CA LEU A 271 -6.06 -1.05 7.82
C LEU A 271 -6.70 0.08 8.64
N LEU A 272 -8.01 0.01 8.91
CA LEU A 272 -8.72 1.01 9.73
C LEU A 272 -8.19 1.07 11.16
N ASP A 273 -7.88 -0.07 11.75
CA ASP A 273 -7.28 -0.14 13.10
C ASP A 273 -5.93 0.60 13.13
N LEU A 274 -5.12 0.48 12.07
CA LEU A 274 -3.86 1.22 11.94
C LEU A 274 -4.06 2.74 11.80
N LEU A 275 -5.10 3.16 11.08
CA LEU A 275 -5.43 4.58 10.90
C LEU A 275 -5.96 5.23 12.18
N THR A 276 -6.59 4.44 13.06
CA THR A 276 -7.24 4.93 14.29
C THR A 276 -6.40 4.71 15.54
N ALA A 277 -5.29 3.98 15.43
CA ALA A 277 -4.35 3.82 16.52
C ALA A 277 -3.83 5.18 17.03
N PRO A 278 -3.64 5.33 18.35
CA PRO A 278 -3.22 6.58 18.99
C PRO A 278 -1.84 7.05 18.55
#